data_c1160bf8fe4e3cab8a89d17e7fc4b157
#
_entry.id   c1160bf8fe4e3cab8a89d17e7fc4b157
#
_cell.length_a   1.000
_cell.length_b   1.000
_cell.length_c   1.000
_cell.angle_alpha   90.00
_cell.angle_beta   90.00
_cell.angle_gamma   90.00
#
_symmetry.space_group_name_H-M   'P 1'
#
loop_
_entity.id
_entity.type
_entity.pdbx_description
1 polymer ?
#
loop_
_entity_poly.entity_id
_entity_poly.type
_entity_poly.pdbx_seq_one_letter_code
_entity_poly.pdbx_strand_id
1 'polypeptide(L)'
;MRRSALVSWSGFAMVVAAAGFWAPDAGLAQGRGGRQGQPGVQIQAGDECPAGTTEVRKGRCQAPDKPAPSIVDYRPKPTVVAEAHMVPKAKFPVVDIHSHLTVTSDNMEQTIKEMDALNLRVLNNLSGGSGAALKEKVETIRKSAYKDRFRVFANVKWDGAGGAGWKEKEVAALRQAVADGAVGLKIFKDLGLRSTKADGSRLKIDDPDLDPIFQLCAELNIPVLIHTADPAQFFEPIDNHNERWLELGLFPNRAYPQDRFPSFETLMQERDRMFARNPKTRFIAAHFAWYGNDVARASRMLDTLPNVYLEVAAVLYEFGRQPRAWTEFFTKYQDRVLFGKDTYEPTEYPYYWRVFETRDEYFDYYRNYHAFWKLYGMGLPDAVLKKLYYQNAVKITPGMPQGGW
;
A
#
# COMPACT_ATOMS: atom_id res chain seq x y z
N MET A 1 -69.66 2.42 14.01
CA MET A 1 -70.66 2.89 14.99
C MET A 1 -69.99 3.91 15.88
N ARG A 2 -70.64 5.11 15.86
CA ARG A 2 -70.69 6.18 16.86
C ARG A 2 -69.39 6.77 17.35
N ARG A 3 -69.04 7.99 16.93
CA ARG A 3 -69.50 9.38 17.26
C ARG A 3 -68.81 9.88 18.51
N SER A 4 -67.99 10.93 18.35
CA SER A 4 -68.24 12.36 18.63
C SER A 4 -68.02 12.72 20.10
N ALA A 5 -67.35 13.76 20.52
CA ALA A 5 -67.64 15.15 20.26
C ALA A 5 -66.52 16.08 20.79
N LEU A 6 -66.42 17.20 20.12
CA LEU A 6 -65.80 18.46 20.53
C LEU A 6 -66.35 19.01 21.82
N VAL A 7 -65.56 19.76 22.61
CA VAL A 7 -65.98 21.05 23.21
C VAL A 7 -64.76 21.96 23.36
N SER A 8 -64.81 23.12 22.72
CA SER A 8 -64.02 24.34 22.95
C SER A 8 -64.49 25.05 24.22
N TRP A 9 -63.62 25.77 24.90
CA TRP A 9 -63.94 27.12 25.44
C TRP A 9 -62.66 27.90 25.75
N SER A 10 -62.67 29.11 25.22
CA SER A 10 -61.77 30.23 25.37
C SER A 10 -61.89 30.86 26.77
N GLY A 11 -60.77 31.35 27.28
CA GLY A 11 -60.73 32.19 28.47
C GLY A 11 -59.53 33.13 28.40
N PHE A 12 -59.75 34.36 27.98
CA PHE A 12 -58.79 35.49 28.10
C PHE A 12 -58.58 35.84 29.55
N ALA A 13 -57.35 35.92 30.01
CA ALA A 13 -56.97 36.67 31.20
C ALA A 13 -55.70 37.48 30.90
N MET A 14 -55.89 38.78 30.86
CA MET A 14 -54.88 39.80 30.82
C MET A 14 -54.18 39.86 32.19
N VAL A 15 -52.87 39.74 32.25
CA VAL A 15 -52.09 40.13 33.44
C VAL A 15 -50.96 41.07 33.03
N VAL A 16 -50.97 42.16 33.72
CA VAL A 16 -50.16 43.36 33.61
C VAL A 16 -48.66 43.05 33.76
N ALA A 17 -47.89 43.60 32.87
CA ALA A 17 -46.43 43.58 32.92
C ALA A 17 -45.92 44.50 34.04
N ALA A 18 -45.20 43.96 35.00
CA ALA A 18 -44.33 44.73 35.88
C ALA A 18 -42.90 44.62 35.33
N ALA A 19 -42.42 45.68 34.72
CA ALA A 19 -41.05 45.84 34.32
C ALA A 19 -40.13 45.96 35.55
N GLY A 20 -39.51 44.86 35.92
CA GLY A 20 -38.37 44.87 36.85
C GLY A 20 -37.10 45.14 36.07
N PHE A 21 -36.51 46.31 36.22
CA PHE A 21 -35.13 46.61 35.81
C PHE A 21 -34.18 45.79 36.65
N TRP A 22 -33.63 44.75 36.06
CA TRP A 22 -32.42 44.13 36.59
C TRP A 22 -31.22 44.84 36.01
N ALA A 23 -30.50 45.57 36.85
CA ALA A 23 -29.17 46.03 36.56
C ALA A 23 -28.23 44.82 36.56
N PRO A 24 -27.37 44.65 35.55
CA PRO A 24 -26.36 43.61 35.62
C PRO A 24 -25.33 43.98 36.66
N ASP A 25 -25.13 43.11 37.65
CA ASP A 25 -23.99 43.16 38.58
C ASP A 25 -22.68 43.32 37.78
N ALA A 26 -21.97 44.38 38.05
CA ALA A 26 -20.60 44.57 37.59
C ALA A 26 -19.69 43.59 38.33
N GLY A 27 -19.78 42.33 37.91
CA GLY A 27 -18.83 41.30 38.30
C GLY A 27 -17.43 41.70 37.81
N LEU A 28 -16.53 41.90 38.73
CA LEU A 28 -15.12 42.16 38.54
C LEU A 28 -14.56 41.23 37.47
N ALA A 29 -14.43 41.71 36.25
CA ALA A 29 -13.63 41.11 35.21
C ALA A 29 -12.18 41.19 35.69
N GLN A 30 -11.70 40.13 36.33
CA GLN A 30 -10.26 39.94 36.50
C GLN A 30 -9.64 40.00 35.10
N GLY A 31 -8.94 41.10 34.85
CA GLY A 31 -8.19 41.30 33.62
C GLY A 31 -7.17 40.17 33.44
N ARG A 32 -7.54 39.17 32.67
CA ARG A 32 -6.55 38.32 32.02
C ARG A 32 -5.77 39.26 31.10
N GLY A 33 -4.57 39.62 31.48
CA GLY A 33 -3.64 40.34 30.64
C GLY A 33 -3.60 39.71 29.27
N GLY A 34 -4.26 40.37 28.32
CA GLY A 34 -4.27 39.94 26.95
C GLY A 34 -2.85 39.97 26.41
N ARG A 35 -2.22 38.83 26.26
CA ARG A 35 -1.12 38.72 25.32
C ARG A 35 -1.64 39.23 24.00
N GLN A 36 -1.09 40.31 23.47
CA GLN A 36 -1.31 40.77 22.12
C GLN A 36 -0.78 39.68 21.18
N GLY A 37 -1.62 38.71 20.87
CA GLY A 37 -1.33 37.73 19.82
C GLY A 37 -1.13 38.51 18.53
N GLN A 38 -0.23 38.03 17.68
CA GLN A 38 0.01 38.62 16.39
C GLN A 38 -1.35 38.73 15.63
N PRO A 39 -1.60 39.81 14.84
CA PRO A 39 -2.82 40.00 14.14
C PRO A 39 -3.03 38.79 13.16
N GLY A 40 -4.11 38.06 13.39
CA GLY A 40 -4.43 36.88 12.56
C GLY A 40 -4.80 37.32 11.14
N VAL A 41 -4.44 36.51 10.15
CA VAL A 41 -4.86 36.70 8.75
C VAL A 41 -6.31 36.28 8.62
N GLN A 42 -7.14 37.11 7.98
CA GLN A 42 -8.52 36.77 7.63
C GLN A 42 -8.54 36.05 6.29
N ILE A 43 -9.27 34.97 6.19
CA ILE A 43 -9.51 34.21 4.97
C ILE A 43 -11.01 34.05 4.72
N GLN A 44 -11.42 33.75 3.47
CA GLN A 44 -12.80 33.42 3.19
C GLN A 44 -13.15 32.00 3.67
N ALA A 45 -14.41 31.71 3.85
CA ALA A 45 -14.86 30.38 4.26
C ALA A 45 -14.52 29.34 3.17
N GLY A 46 -13.65 28.40 3.49
CA GLY A 46 -13.18 27.36 2.58
C GLY A 46 -11.79 27.59 2.00
N ASP A 47 -11.20 28.79 2.21
CA ASP A 47 -9.80 29.04 1.85
C ASP A 47 -8.86 28.34 2.85
N GLU A 48 -7.68 28.01 2.41
CA GLU A 48 -6.60 27.51 3.26
C GLU A 48 -5.86 28.64 3.95
N CYS A 49 -5.42 28.38 5.17
CA CYS A 49 -4.53 29.29 5.88
C CYS A 49 -3.19 29.41 5.17
N PRO A 50 -2.60 30.61 5.08
CA PRO A 50 -1.22 30.77 4.61
C PRO A 50 -0.24 29.88 5.35
N ALA A 51 0.81 29.43 4.66
CA ALA A 51 1.86 28.60 5.25
C ALA A 51 2.40 29.20 6.55
N GLY A 52 2.62 28.36 7.55
CA GLY A 52 3.07 28.79 8.88
C GLY A 52 1.95 29.32 9.80
N THR A 53 0.70 29.29 9.37
CA THR A 53 -0.47 29.68 10.17
C THR A 53 -1.48 28.53 10.29
N THR A 54 -2.34 28.60 11.31
CA THR A 54 -3.39 27.60 11.55
C THR A 54 -4.72 28.33 11.75
N GLU A 55 -5.82 27.80 11.21
CA GLU A 55 -7.15 28.31 11.45
C GLU A 55 -7.55 28.09 12.93
N VAL A 56 -7.59 29.16 13.68
CA VAL A 56 -7.95 29.14 15.11
C VAL A 56 -9.43 29.33 15.35
N ARG A 57 -10.12 29.93 14.38
CA ARG A 57 -11.58 30.06 14.25
C ARG A 57 -11.91 30.21 12.79
N LYS A 58 -13.12 29.82 12.40
CA LYS A 58 -13.59 29.91 11.01
C LYS A 58 -13.23 31.26 10.38
N GLY A 59 -12.48 31.23 9.30
CA GLY A 59 -12.02 32.41 8.56
C GLY A 59 -10.88 33.20 9.22
N ARG A 60 -10.24 32.70 10.30
CA ARG A 60 -9.16 33.39 10.97
C ARG A 60 -7.96 32.47 11.19
N CYS A 61 -6.87 32.75 10.52
CA CYS A 61 -5.58 32.07 10.69
C CYS A 61 -4.65 32.83 11.62
N GLN A 62 -3.85 32.11 12.38
CA GLN A 62 -2.88 32.67 13.33
C GLN A 62 -1.57 31.90 13.27
N ALA A 63 -0.44 32.62 13.27
CA ALA A 63 0.87 32.03 13.47
C ALA A 63 1.07 31.64 14.96
N PRO A 64 1.81 30.57 15.26
CA PRO A 64 2.17 30.25 16.65
C PRO A 64 3.10 31.34 17.25
N ASP A 65 2.95 31.60 18.52
CA ASP A 65 3.85 32.56 19.27
C ASP A 65 5.28 32.07 19.37
N LYS A 66 5.49 30.77 19.21
CA LYS A 66 6.83 30.14 19.20
C LYS A 66 7.16 29.68 17.78
N PRO A 67 8.44 29.61 17.38
CA PRO A 67 8.83 29.05 16.10
C PRO A 67 8.19 27.68 15.93
N ALA A 68 7.50 27.48 14.79
CA ALA A 68 6.91 26.20 14.47
C ALA A 68 8.03 25.17 14.21
N PRO A 69 7.97 23.99 14.84
CA PRO A 69 8.89 22.92 14.48
C PRO A 69 8.59 22.47 13.03
N SER A 70 9.61 22.01 12.32
CA SER A 70 9.36 21.32 11.07
C SER A 70 8.65 19.98 11.32
N ILE A 71 8.01 19.41 10.31
CA ILE A 71 7.42 18.07 10.43
C ILE A 71 8.46 17.01 10.79
N VAL A 72 9.73 17.23 10.44
CA VAL A 72 10.86 16.34 10.78
C VAL A 72 11.14 16.35 12.28
N ASP A 73 10.98 17.52 12.93
CA ASP A 73 11.28 17.72 14.34
C ASP A 73 10.07 17.47 15.25
N TYR A 74 8.85 17.56 14.70
CA TYR A 74 7.62 17.42 15.47
C TYR A 74 7.34 15.96 15.80
N ARG A 75 7.74 15.55 17.01
CA ARG A 75 7.59 14.18 17.53
C ARG A 75 6.86 14.19 18.87
N PRO A 76 5.56 14.49 18.88
CA PRO A 76 4.79 14.54 20.11
C PRO A 76 4.75 13.15 20.77
N LYS A 77 4.97 13.14 22.09
CA LYS A 77 4.74 11.92 22.88
C LYS A 77 3.24 11.79 23.10
N PRO A 78 2.61 10.70 22.66
CA PRO A 78 1.18 10.50 22.89
C PRO A 78 0.89 10.33 24.37
N THR A 79 -0.25 10.84 24.81
CA THR A 79 -0.77 10.62 26.16
C THR A 79 -1.77 9.46 26.21
N VAL A 80 -2.15 8.92 25.06
CA VAL A 80 -3.04 7.77 24.97
C VAL A 80 -2.34 6.53 25.55
N VAL A 81 -3.07 5.79 26.37
CA VAL A 81 -2.67 4.47 26.87
C VAL A 81 -3.50 3.47 26.12
N ALA A 82 -2.87 2.73 25.21
CA ALA A 82 -3.50 1.69 24.42
C ALA A 82 -2.85 0.34 24.71
N GLU A 83 -3.61 -0.74 24.56
CA GLU A 83 -3.06 -2.08 24.61
C GLU A 83 -2.05 -2.28 23.47
N ALA A 84 -1.02 -3.05 23.75
CA ALA A 84 0.02 -3.37 22.78
C ALA A 84 0.29 -4.88 22.78
N HIS A 85 -0.04 -5.53 21.67
CA HIS A 85 0.23 -6.94 21.46
C HIS A 85 1.37 -7.10 20.47
N MET A 86 2.53 -7.50 20.99
CA MET A 86 3.64 -7.88 20.13
C MET A 86 3.34 -9.24 19.50
N VAL A 87 3.40 -9.30 18.17
CA VAL A 87 3.17 -10.53 17.40
C VAL A 87 4.47 -10.91 16.69
N PRO A 88 5.42 -11.55 17.39
CA PRO A 88 6.73 -11.84 16.82
C PRO A 88 6.69 -12.90 15.70
N LYS A 89 5.65 -13.71 15.68
CA LYS A 89 5.48 -14.85 14.77
C LYS A 89 4.05 -14.86 14.21
N ALA A 90 3.91 -15.02 12.90
CA ALA A 90 2.61 -15.12 12.25
C ALA A 90 1.80 -16.31 12.79
N LYS A 91 0.49 -16.12 12.95
CA LYS A 91 -0.44 -17.12 13.46
C LYS A 91 -0.49 -18.38 12.59
N PHE A 92 -0.34 -18.24 11.28
CA PHE A 92 -0.34 -19.32 10.30
C PHE A 92 0.95 -19.26 9.48
N PRO A 93 1.36 -20.37 8.81
CA PRO A 93 2.48 -20.36 7.90
C PRO A 93 2.29 -19.31 6.79
N VAL A 94 3.37 -18.67 6.38
CA VAL A 94 3.31 -17.57 5.39
C VAL A 94 4.13 -17.89 4.16
N VAL A 95 3.59 -17.60 2.98
CA VAL A 95 4.32 -17.45 1.74
C VAL A 95 4.57 -15.97 1.53
N ASP A 96 5.81 -15.53 1.61
CA ASP A 96 6.17 -14.18 1.13
C ASP A 96 6.38 -14.25 -0.38
N ILE A 97 5.37 -13.79 -1.14
CA ILE A 97 5.38 -13.81 -2.60
C ILE A 97 6.28 -12.72 -3.21
N HIS A 98 6.65 -11.70 -2.41
CA HIS A 98 7.40 -10.55 -2.86
C HIS A 98 8.61 -10.28 -1.97
N SER A 99 9.73 -10.91 -2.28
CA SER A 99 11.03 -10.63 -1.67
C SER A 99 12.11 -10.48 -2.74
N HIS A 100 13.16 -9.76 -2.41
CA HIS A 100 14.33 -9.57 -3.26
C HIS A 100 15.59 -10.24 -2.70
N LEU A 101 15.45 -11.03 -1.63
CA LEU A 101 16.56 -11.76 -1.05
C LEU A 101 17.05 -12.86 -2.00
N THR A 102 18.31 -12.79 -2.37
CA THR A 102 19.02 -13.91 -3.01
C THR A 102 19.67 -14.76 -1.94
N VAL A 103 19.23 -16.02 -1.82
CA VAL A 103 19.87 -17.00 -0.94
C VAL A 103 21.06 -17.64 -1.62
N THR A 104 22.13 -17.79 -0.85
CA THR A 104 23.37 -18.43 -1.22
C THR A 104 23.70 -19.51 -0.19
N SER A 105 24.73 -20.35 -0.44
CA SER A 105 25.21 -21.29 0.56
C SER A 105 25.55 -20.64 1.90
N ASP A 106 26.04 -19.39 1.87
CA ASP A 106 26.59 -18.71 3.05
C ASP A 106 25.51 -18.10 3.96
N ASN A 107 24.37 -17.65 3.38
CA ASN A 107 23.30 -17.00 4.15
C ASN A 107 22.07 -17.89 4.39
N MET A 108 21.97 -19.01 3.73
CA MET A 108 20.75 -19.85 3.70
C MET A 108 20.35 -20.35 5.09
N GLU A 109 21.28 -20.88 5.88
CA GLU A 109 20.95 -21.40 7.22
C GLU A 109 20.46 -20.30 8.17
N GLN A 110 21.09 -19.13 8.13
CA GLN A 110 20.65 -18.01 8.94
C GLN A 110 19.26 -17.53 8.49
N THR A 111 19.03 -17.42 7.19
CA THR A 111 17.72 -17.08 6.62
C THR A 111 16.63 -18.08 7.07
N ILE A 112 16.92 -19.38 7.08
CA ILE A 112 15.97 -20.39 7.55
C ILE A 112 15.61 -20.21 9.03
N LYS A 113 16.61 -19.95 9.90
CA LYS A 113 16.35 -19.68 11.33
C LYS A 113 15.42 -18.47 11.52
N GLU A 114 15.66 -17.41 10.77
CA GLU A 114 14.81 -16.20 10.79
C GLU A 114 13.41 -16.48 10.26
N MET A 115 13.29 -17.21 9.14
CA MET A 115 12.00 -17.62 8.58
C MET A 115 11.19 -18.47 9.57
N ASP A 116 11.83 -19.41 10.27
CA ASP A 116 11.17 -20.28 11.26
C ASP A 116 10.70 -19.49 12.48
N ALA A 117 11.49 -18.52 12.93
CA ALA A 117 11.09 -17.61 14.00
C ALA A 117 9.87 -16.76 13.63
N LEU A 118 9.73 -16.38 12.37
CA LEU A 118 8.64 -15.55 11.83
C LEU A 118 7.41 -16.36 11.35
N ASN A 119 7.52 -17.69 11.24
CA ASN A 119 6.58 -18.58 10.56
C ASN A 119 6.48 -18.36 9.03
N LEU A 120 7.57 -17.90 8.41
CA LEU A 120 7.67 -17.84 6.97
C LEU A 120 7.97 -19.24 6.42
N ARG A 121 7.02 -19.85 5.71
CA ARG A 121 7.14 -21.19 5.15
C ARG A 121 7.87 -21.19 3.80
N VAL A 122 7.59 -20.19 2.95
CA VAL A 122 8.22 -20.03 1.64
C VAL A 122 8.55 -18.57 1.40
N LEU A 123 9.73 -18.31 0.84
CA LEU A 123 10.19 -17.00 0.40
C LEU A 123 10.43 -17.02 -1.11
N ASN A 124 9.79 -16.12 -1.85
CA ASN A 124 10.00 -15.93 -3.28
C ASN A 124 11.02 -14.84 -3.55
N ASN A 125 12.10 -15.19 -4.24
CA ASN A 125 13.03 -14.21 -4.78
C ASN A 125 12.55 -13.71 -6.15
N LEU A 126 12.19 -12.45 -6.22
CA LEU A 126 11.77 -11.77 -7.46
C LEU A 126 12.94 -11.23 -8.29
N SER A 127 14.16 -11.28 -7.78
CA SER A 127 15.40 -10.87 -8.45
C SER A 127 16.16 -12.07 -9.01
N GLY A 128 15.44 -13.02 -9.61
CA GLY A 128 16.03 -14.23 -10.17
C GLY A 128 17.00 -13.96 -11.33
N GLY A 129 16.67 -12.95 -12.14
CA GLY A 129 17.40 -12.68 -13.37
C GLY A 129 16.94 -13.58 -14.53
N SER A 130 17.86 -13.90 -15.43
CA SER A 130 17.62 -14.78 -16.60
C SER A 130 18.88 -15.57 -16.94
N GLY A 131 18.74 -16.62 -17.77
CA GLY A 131 19.86 -17.42 -18.27
C GLY A 131 20.68 -18.10 -17.17
N ALA A 132 21.99 -18.12 -17.30
CA ALA A 132 22.90 -18.84 -16.40
C ALA A 132 22.78 -18.39 -14.93
N ALA A 133 22.62 -17.09 -14.67
CA ALA A 133 22.49 -16.57 -13.32
C ALA A 133 21.19 -17.03 -12.61
N LEU A 134 20.09 -17.14 -13.32
CA LEU A 134 18.86 -17.72 -12.78
C LEU A 134 19.05 -19.20 -12.48
N LYS A 135 19.59 -19.94 -13.44
CA LYS A 135 19.84 -21.37 -13.31
C LYS A 135 20.69 -21.69 -12.09
N GLU A 136 21.79 -20.95 -11.87
CA GLU A 136 22.67 -21.10 -10.71
C GLU A 136 21.90 -20.90 -9.39
N LYS A 137 21.08 -19.85 -9.27
CA LYS A 137 20.25 -19.64 -8.07
C LYS A 137 19.29 -20.79 -7.80
N VAL A 138 18.59 -21.25 -8.83
CA VAL A 138 17.66 -22.38 -8.71
C VAL A 138 18.40 -23.67 -8.33
N GLU A 139 19.55 -23.93 -8.94
CA GLU A 139 20.35 -25.12 -8.60
C GLU A 139 20.89 -25.07 -7.18
N THR A 140 21.35 -23.92 -6.70
CA THR A 140 21.78 -23.71 -5.31
C THR A 140 20.67 -24.10 -4.33
N ILE A 141 19.45 -23.62 -4.59
CA ILE A 141 18.28 -23.98 -3.78
C ILE A 141 17.98 -25.48 -3.88
N ARG A 142 17.92 -26.01 -5.09
CA ARG A 142 17.56 -27.43 -5.36
C ARG A 142 18.49 -28.43 -4.71
N LYS A 143 19.80 -28.13 -4.64
CA LYS A 143 20.82 -28.95 -4.02
C LYS A 143 20.85 -28.87 -2.48
N SER A 144 20.17 -27.88 -1.90
CA SER A 144 20.15 -27.68 -0.45
C SER A 144 19.11 -28.57 0.24
N ALA A 145 19.26 -28.72 1.56
CA ALA A 145 18.25 -29.34 2.43
C ALA A 145 16.95 -28.53 2.50
N TYR A 146 16.99 -27.28 2.05
CA TYR A 146 15.91 -26.30 2.18
C TYR A 146 15.20 -26.02 0.86
N LYS A 147 15.27 -26.93 -0.12
CA LYS A 147 14.68 -26.78 -1.47
C LYS A 147 13.21 -26.40 -1.48
N ASP A 148 12.45 -26.74 -0.43
CA ASP A 148 11.02 -26.44 -0.32
C ASP A 148 10.73 -25.06 0.32
N ARG A 149 11.76 -24.32 0.74
CA ARG A 149 11.62 -23.04 1.44
C ARG A 149 11.76 -21.82 0.53
N PHE A 150 12.32 -21.98 -0.66
CA PHE A 150 12.63 -20.89 -1.56
C PHE A 150 12.10 -21.13 -2.97
N ARG A 151 11.66 -20.05 -3.61
CA ARG A 151 11.25 -20.01 -5.02
C ARG A 151 11.90 -18.83 -5.72
N VAL A 152 12.02 -18.90 -7.05
CA VAL A 152 12.66 -17.86 -7.85
C VAL A 152 11.75 -17.51 -9.01
N PHE A 153 11.55 -16.20 -9.22
CA PHE A 153 10.88 -15.66 -10.40
C PHE A 153 11.94 -15.22 -11.41
N ALA A 154 11.66 -15.44 -12.69
CA ALA A 154 12.47 -14.95 -13.80
C ALA A 154 12.26 -13.45 -14.03
N ASN A 155 13.21 -12.82 -14.73
CA ASN A 155 13.09 -11.45 -15.22
C ASN A 155 13.30 -11.41 -16.74
N VAL A 156 12.66 -10.47 -17.41
CA VAL A 156 12.80 -10.17 -18.83
C VAL A 156 13.71 -8.96 -19.01
N LYS A 157 14.47 -8.93 -20.09
CA LYS A 157 15.31 -7.79 -20.49
C LYS A 157 14.60 -6.94 -21.52
N TRP A 158 14.57 -5.63 -21.27
CA TRP A 158 13.91 -4.68 -22.17
C TRP A 158 14.83 -4.12 -23.25
N ASP A 159 16.13 -4.39 -23.16
CA ASP A 159 17.12 -3.90 -24.13
C ASP A 159 16.80 -4.42 -25.54
N GLY A 160 16.58 -3.49 -26.46
CA GLY A 160 16.21 -3.79 -27.83
C GLY A 160 14.72 -4.08 -28.05
N ALA A 161 13.86 -3.84 -27.07
CA ALA A 161 12.41 -4.02 -27.18
C ALA A 161 11.84 -3.33 -28.44
N GLY A 162 10.91 -4.00 -29.13
CA GLY A 162 10.36 -3.53 -30.42
C GLY A 162 11.31 -3.67 -31.61
N GLY A 163 12.55 -4.12 -31.41
CA GLY A 163 13.47 -4.45 -32.49
C GLY A 163 13.23 -5.85 -33.07
N ALA A 164 13.78 -6.11 -34.25
CA ALA A 164 13.62 -7.39 -34.92
C ALA A 164 14.15 -8.56 -34.06
N GLY A 165 13.33 -9.58 -33.87
CA GLY A 165 13.68 -10.81 -33.15
C GLY A 165 13.74 -10.67 -31.62
N TRP A 166 13.52 -9.48 -31.07
CA TRP A 166 13.59 -9.27 -29.62
C TRP A 166 12.54 -10.10 -28.87
N LYS A 167 11.27 -10.04 -29.28
CA LYS A 167 10.18 -10.77 -28.58
C LYS A 167 10.35 -12.27 -28.65
N GLU A 168 10.77 -12.80 -29.81
CA GLU A 168 11.04 -14.23 -29.98
C GLU A 168 12.17 -14.69 -29.06
N LYS A 169 13.23 -13.88 -28.95
CA LYS A 169 14.36 -14.13 -28.04
C LYS A 169 13.92 -14.13 -26.58
N GLU A 170 13.17 -13.13 -26.14
CA GLU A 170 12.75 -13.02 -24.73
C GLU A 170 11.70 -14.08 -24.37
N VAL A 171 10.80 -14.44 -25.27
CA VAL A 171 9.86 -15.58 -25.11
C VAL A 171 10.63 -16.90 -24.97
N ALA A 172 11.65 -17.14 -25.80
CA ALA A 172 12.49 -18.34 -25.69
C ALA A 172 13.30 -18.35 -24.38
N ALA A 173 13.85 -17.21 -23.99
CA ALA A 173 14.60 -17.07 -22.73
C ALA A 173 13.72 -17.32 -21.50
N LEU A 174 12.48 -16.82 -21.49
CA LEU A 174 11.52 -17.05 -20.41
C LEU A 174 11.09 -18.54 -20.35
N ARG A 175 10.83 -19.16 -21.51
CA ARG A 175 10.53 -20.60 -21.57
C ARG A 175 11.65 -21.43 -20.98
N GLN A 176 12.91 -21.09 -21.31
CA GLN A 176 14.08 -21.76 -20.75
C GLN A 176 14.21 -21.51 -19.24
N ALA A 177 13.96 -20.29 -18.78
CA ALA A 177 13.99 -19.95 -17.34
C ALA A 177 13.01 -20.79 -16.53
N VAL A 178 11.81 -21.03 -17.05
CA VAL A 178 10.82 -21.91 -16.40
C VAL A 178 11.27 -23.38 -16.44
N ALA A 179 11.86 -23.84 -17.55
CA ALA A 179 12.44 -25.18 -17.64
C ALA A 179 13.61 -25.36 -16.64
N ASP A 180 14.39 -24.33 -16.39
CA ASP A 180 15.45 -24.32 -15.37
C ASP A 180 14.90 -24.25 -13.93
N GLY A 181 13.61 -23.89 -13.72
CA GLY A 181 12.91 -23.97 -12.44
C GLY A 181 12.37 -22.65 -11.89
N ALA A 182 12.30 -21.60 -12.69
CA ALA A 182 11.55 -20.40 -12.31
C ALA A 182 10.04 -20.72 -12.21
N VAL A 183 9.36 -20.16 -11.20
CA VAL A 183 7.95 -20.43 -10.92
C VAL A 183 7.03 -19.24 -11.22
N GLY A 184 7.56 -18.16 -11.76
CA GLY A 184 6.84 -16.94 -12.12
C GLY A 184 7.73 -15.97 -12.87
N LEU A 185 7.13 -14.88 -13.31
CA LEU A 185 7.80 -13.74 -13.94
C LEU A 185 7.66 -12.50 -13.07
N LYS A 186 8.77 -11.80 -12.79
CA LYS A 186 8.75 -10.45 -12.18
C LYS A 186 9.07 -9.40 -13.21
N ILE A 187 8.23 -8.39 -13.23
CA ILE A 187 8.45 -7.16 -13.99
C ILE A 187 8.66 -6.00 -13.01
N PHE A 188 9.78 -5.28 -13.20
CA PHE A 188 10.13 -4.12 -12.40
C PHE A 188 9.49 -2.84 -12.94
N LYS A 189 9.42 -1.80 -12.10
CA LYS A 189 8.77 -0.52 -12.40
C LYS A 189 9.41 0.27 -13.53
N ASP A 190 10.62 -0.11 -13.97
CA ASP A 190 11.26 0.54 -15.12
C ASP A 190 10.45 0.39 -16.40
N LEU A 191 9.67 -0.69 -16.55
CA LEU A 191 8.68 -0.80 -17.62
C LEU A 191 7.62 0.30 -17.45
N GLY A 192 7.47 1.11 -18.47
CA GLY A 192 6.59 2.28 -18.48
C GLY A 192 7.22 3.56 -17.94
N LEU A 193 8.19 3.48 -17.03
CA LEU A 193 8.86 4.66 -16.46
C LEU A 193 10.15 5.04 -17.20
N ARG A 194 11.05 4.08 -17.43
CA ARG A 194 12.40 4.33 -17.92
C ARG A 194 12.80 3.47 -19.10
N SER A 195 12.17 2.31 -19.27
CA SER A 195 12.50 1.41 -20.37
C SER A 195 12.13 2.02 -21.73
N THR A 196 13.02 1.86 -22.71
CA THR A 196 12.84 2.37 -24.07
C THR A 196 12.84 1.23 -25.08
N LYS A 197 12.20 1.48 -26.20
CA LYS A 197 12.26 0.63 -27.39
C LYS A 197 13.57 0.83 -28.15
N ALA A 198 13.85 -0.02 -29.13
CA ALA A 198 15.03 0.07 -30.01
C ALA A 198 15.11 1.40 -30.77
N ASP A 199 13.98 2.07 -31.01
CA ASP A 199 13.89 3.37 -31.68
C ASP A 199 14.05 4.56 -30.71
N GLY A 200 14.28 4.29 -29.41
CA GLY A 200 14.43 5.29 -28.36
C GLY A 200 13.12 5.80 -27.75
N SER A 201 11.97 5.42 -28.29
CA SER A 201 10.67 5.77 -27.70
C SER A 201 10.43 5.03 -26.39
N ARG A 202 9.59 5.59 -25.50
CA ARG A 202 9.22 4.95 -24.24
C ARG A 202 8.51 3.61 -24.48
N LEU A 203 8.97 2.56 -23.85
CA LEU A 203 8.28 1.27 -23.84
C LEU A 203 7.08 1.37 -22.89
N LYS A 204 5.87 1.39 -23.47
CA LYS A 204 4.61 1.45 -22.70
C LYS A 204 4.32 0.11 -22.05
N ILE A 205 3.59 0.12 -20.93
CA ILE A 205 3.20 -1.10 -20.23
C ILE A 205 2.26 -1.94 -21.08
N ASP A 206 1.42 -1.30 -21.88
CA ASP A 206 0.47 -1.96 -22.82
C ASP A 206 1.01 -2.05 -24.25
N ASP A 207 2.32 -2.00 -24.45
CA ASP A 207 2.89 -2.22 -25.78
C ASP A 207 2.54 -3.63 -26.27
N PRO A 208 1.95 -3.79 -27.48
CA PRO A 208 1.55 -5.09 -28.01
C PRO A 208 2.71 -6.09 -28.16
N ASP A 209 3.94 -5.63 -28.32
CA ASP A 209 5.11 -6.49 -28.42
C ASP A 209 5.38 -7.28 -27.11
N LEU A 210 4.76 -6.87 -25.97
CA LEU A 210 4.85 -7.56 -24.69
C LEU A 210 3.86 -8.73 -24.57
N ASP A 211 2.77 -8.74 -25.33
CA ASP A 211 1.71 -9.75 -25.20
C ASP A 211 2.19 -11.20 -25.34
N PRO A 212 3.12 -11.54 -26.27
CA PRO A 212 3.64 -12.90 -26.36
C PRO A 212 4.32 -13.41 -25.09
N ILE A 213 4.95 -12.51 -24.30
CA ILE A 213 5.57 -12.85 -23.01
C ILE A 213 4.48 -13.21 -22.00
N PHE A 214 3.40 -12.41 -21.92
CA PHE A 214 2.29 -12.67 -21.01
C PHE A 214 1.49 -13.92 -21.41
N GLN A 215 1.27 -14.12 -22.71
CA GLN A 215 0.63 -15.32 -23.24
C GLN A 215 1.42 -16.58 -22.92
N LEU A 216 2.76 -16.52 -23.01
CA LEU A 216 3.63 -17.61 -22.58
C LEU A 216 3.47 -17.92 -21.07
N CYS A 217 3.35 -16.90 -20.23
CA CYS A 217 3.11 -17.12 -18.80
C CYS A 217 1.79 -17.86 -18.55
N ALA A 218 0.74 -17.54 -19.32
CA ALA A 218 -0.53 -18.28 -19.27
C ALA A 218 -0.39 -19.73 -19.74
N GLU A 219 0.32 -19.96 -20.86
CA GLU A 219 0.62 -21.29 -21.39
C GLU A 219 1.37 -22.15 -20.37
N LEU A 220 2.41 -21.60 -19.76
CA LEU A 220 3.24 -22.27 -18.76
C LEU A 220 2.60 -22.31 -17.36
N ASN A 221 1.41 -21.74 -17.20
CA ASN A 221 0.66 -21.70 -15.96
C ASN A 221 1.44 -21.03 -14.79
N ILE A 222 2.24 -20.01 -15.08
CA ILE A 222 2.99 -19.22 -14.09
C ILE A 222 2.38 -17.82 -13.88
N PRO A 223 2.43 -17.23 -12.67
CA PRO A 223 1.97 -15.87 -12.44
C PRO A 223 3.00 -14.83 -12.92
N VAL A 224 2.50 -13.64 -13.22
CA VAL A 224 3.31 -12.43 -13.48
C VAL A 224 3.12 -11.46 -12.33
N LEU A 225 4.16 -11.22 -11.53
CA LEU A 225 4.16 -10.17 -10.51
C LEU A 225 4.76 -8.91 -11.12
N ILE A 226 3.95 -7.86 -11.23
CA ILE A 226 4.33 -6.61 -11.88
C ILE A 226 4.30 -5.44 -10.90
N HIS A 227 5.43 -4.74 -10.81
CA HIS A 227 5.55 -3.46 -10.14
C HIS A 227 5.38 -2.35 -11.18
N THR A 228 4.28 -1.62 -11.12
CA THR A 228 3.98 -0.48 -11.99
C THR A 228 4.04 0.79 -11.17
N ALA A 229 4.83 1.77 -11.61
CA ALA A 229 4.94 3.09 -10.97
C ALA A 229 5.43 3.04 -9.49
N ASP A 230 5.13 4.08 -8.75
CA ASP A 230 5.30 4.27 -7.30
C ASP A 230 4.03 4.98 -6.77
N PRO A 231 3.90 5.28 -5.46
CA PRO A 231 2.75 5.99 -4.92
C PRO A 231 2.38 7.24 -5.71
N ALA A 232 1.09 7.53 -5.85
CA ALA A 232 0.60 8.68 -6.62
C ALA A 232 1.27 9.99 -6.21
N GLN A 233 1.54 10.16 -4.90
CA GLN A 233 2.20 11.35 -4.35
C GLN A 233 3.63 11.57 -4.87
N PHE A 234 4.28 10.54 -5.44
CA PHE A 234 5.61 10.68 -6.04
C PHE A 234 5.57 11.40 -7.41
N PHE A 235 4.37 11.54 -7.97
CA PHE A 235 4.10 12.26 -9.22
C PHE A 235 3.57 13.68 -8.99
N GLU A 236 3.40 14.06 -7.71
CA GLU A 236 2.94 15.38 -7.28
C GLU A 236 4.12 16.28 -6.87
N PRO A 237 3.94 17.61 -6.82
CA PRO A 237 4.95 18.52 -6.29
C PRO A 237 5.38 18.14 -4.86
N ILE A 238 6.66 18.38 -4.55
CA ILE A 238 7.19 18.14 -3.18
C ILE A 238 7.01 19.45 -2.39
N ASP A 239 5.79 19.68 -1.91
CA ASP A 239 5.41 20.86 -1.14
C ASP A 239 4.66 20.49 0.15
N ASN A 240 4.07 21.47 0.82
CA ASN A 240 3.34 21.29 2.08
C ASN A 240 2.02 20.52 1.94
N HIS A 241 1.55 20.24 0.72
CA HIS A 241 0.34 19.47 0.43
C HIS A 241 0.67 18.00 0.13
N ASN A 242 1.94 17.66 -0.08
CA ASN A 242 2.34 16.31 -0.43
C ASN A 242 2.37 15.40 0.82
N GLU A 243 1.46 14.44 0.90
CA GLU A 243 1.34 13.50 2.01
C GLU A 243 2.62 12.65 2.25
N ARG A 244 3.48 12.52 1.24
CA ARG A 244 4.75 11.79 1.29
C ARG A 244 5.97 12.71 1.41
N TRP A 245 5.75 13.95 1.84
CA TRP A 245 6.84 14.94 1.96
C TRP A 245 8.00 14.44 2.81
N LEU A 246 7.76 13.75 3.92
CA LEU A 246 8.82 13.19 4.78
C LEU A 246 9.77 12.28 4.00
N GLU A 247 9.24 11.44 3.13
CA GLU A 247 10.05 10.55 2.29
C GLU A 247 10.72 11.30 1.14
N LEU A 248 9.95 12.09 0.41
CA LEU A 248 10.46 12.81 -0.75
C LEU A 248 11.42 13.95 -0.38
N GLY A 249 11.28 14.51 0.81
CA GLY A 249 12.25 15.46 1.37
C GLY A 249 13.61 14.81 1.66
N LEU A 250 13.63 13.54 2.07
CA LEU A 250 14.86 12.75 2.28
C LEU A 250 15.41 12.16 0.99
N PHE A 251 14.52 11.75 0.08
CA PHE A 251 14.86 11.03 -1.16
C PHE A 251 14.20 11.69 -2.38
N PRO A 252 14.56 12.93 -2.74
CA PRO A 252 13.87 13.67 -3.81
C PRO A 252 14.01 13.02 -5.19
N ASN A 253 15.02 12.17 -5.37
CA ASN A 253 15.23 11.39 -6.60
C ASN A 253 14.19 10.27 -6.81
N ARG A 254 13.31 10.01 -5.82
CA ARG A 254 12.16 9.10 -5.96
C ARG A 254 10.97 9.74 -6.64
N ALA A 255 10.94 11.07 -6.77
CA ALA A 255 9.87 11.78 -7.46
C ALA A 255 9.92 11.59 -8.98
N TYR A 256 8.75 11.65 -9.61
CA TYR A 256 8.55 11.52 -11.05
C TYR A 256 7.89 12.79 -11.62
N PRO A 257 8.64 13.88 -11.82
CA PRO A 257 8.10 15.12 -12.38
C PRO A 257 7.52 14.89 -13.78
N GLN A 258 6.35 15.48 -14.07
CA GLN A 258 5.58 15.22 -15.28
C GLN A 258 6.20 15.77 -16.56
N ASP A 259 7.19 16.63 -16.47
CA ASP A 259 8.02 17.09 -17.61
C ASP A 259 8.95 16.00 -18.14
N ARG A 260 9.23 14.95 -17.36
CA ARG A 260 10.16 13.86 -17.69
C ARG A 260 9.53 12.47 -17.66
N PHE A 261 8.44 12.30 -16.94
CA PHE A 261 7.79 11.01 -16.75
C PHE A 261 6.30 11.07 -17.09
N PRO A 262 5.68 9.97 -17.54
CA PRO A 262 4.23 9.91 -17.69
C PRO A 262 3.54 10.12 -16.34
N SER A 263 2.32 10.60 -16.36
CA SER A 263 1.53 10.76 -15.14
C SER A 263 1.22 9.40 -14.50
N PHE A 264 0.95 9.39 -13.19
CA PHE A 264 0.47 8.21 -12.48
C PHE A 264 -0.71 7.56 -13.19
N GLU A 265 -1.71 8.36 -13.57
CA GLU A 265 -2.92 7.87 -14.25
C GLU A 265 -2.63 7.24 -15.61
N THR A 266 -1.69 7.78 -16.38
CA THR A 266 -1.26 7.18 -17.65
C THR A 266 -0.72 5.76 -17.43
N LEU A 267 0.14 5.57 -16.43
CA LEU A 267 0.74 4.29 -16.11
C LEU A 267 -0.30 3.27 -15.61
N MET A 268 -1.24 3.71 -14.78
CA MET A 268 -2.32 2.86 -14.29
C MET A 268 -3.23 2.39 -15.43
N GLN A 269 -3.60 3.29 -16.33
CA GLN A 269 -4.42 2.97 -17.50
C GLN A 269 -3.71 2.02 -18.47
N GLU A 270 -2.42 2.22 -18.75
CA GLU A 270 -1.62 1.30 -19.57
C GLU A 270 -1.61 -0.10 -18.94
N ARG A 271 -1.35 -0.20 -17.65
CA ARG A 271 -1.34 -1.47 -16.91
C ARG A 271 -2.70 -2.17 -16.99
N ASP A 272 -3.77 -1.47 -16.71
CA ASP A 272 -5.11 -2.05 -16.67
C ASP A 272 -5.57 -2.52 -18.07
N ARG A 273 -5.21 -1.79 -19.14
CA ARG A 273 -5.44 -2.24 -20.53
C ARG A 273 -4.63 -3.51 -20.86
N MET A 274 -3.38 -3.58 -20.40
CA MET A 274 -2.55 -4.78 -20.59
C MET A 274 -3.15 -5.99 -19.87
N PHE A 275 -3.64 -5.83 -18.64
CA PHE A 275 -4.31 -6.89 -17.89
C PHE A 275 -5.57 -7.38 -18.60
N ALA A 276 -6.42 -6.46 -19.07
CA ALA A 276 -7.65 -6.77 -19.78
C ALA A 276 -7.38 -7.49 -21.09
N ARG A 277 -6.31 -7.13 -21.82
CA ARG A 277 -5.93 -7.74 -23.09
C ARG A 277 -5.37 -9.17 -22.95
N ASN A 278 -4.87 -9.52 -21.77
CA ASN A 278 -4.27 -10.82 -21.46
C ASN A 278 -5.08 -11.59 -20.39
N PRO A 279 -6.37 -11.92 -20.62
CA PRO A 279 -7.27 -12.43 -19.58
C PRO A 279 -6.93 -13.83 -19.06
N LYS A 280 -6.11 -14.59 -19.80
CA LYS A 280 -5.67 -15.93 -19.38
C LYS A 280 -4.43 -15.89 -18.49
N THR A 281 -3.72 -14.77 -18.44
CA THR A 281 -2.53 -14.59 -17.64
C THR A 281 -2.92 -14.15 -16.22
N ARG A 282 -2.38 -14.80 -15.19
CA ARG A 282 -2.56 -14.38 -13.81
C ARG A 282 -1.57 -13.29 -13.46
N PHE A 283 -2.07 -12.10 -13.19
CA PHE A 283 -1.24 -10.97 -12.76
C PHE A 283 -1.35 -10.75 -11.26
N ILE A 284 -0.22 -10.47 -10.62
CA ILE A 284 -0.13 -10.00 -9.24
C ILE A 284 0.34 -8.55 -9.32
N ALA A 285 -0.56 -7.61 -9.06
CA ALA A 285 -0.21 -6.18 -9.03
C ALA A 285 0.46 -5.85 -7.71
N ALA A 286 1.76 -5.58 -7.77
CA ALA A 286 2.61 -5.29 -6.62
C ALA A 286 2.13 -4.04 -5.86
N HIS A 287 2.41 -4.01 -4.55
CA HIS A 287 2.13 -2.88 -3.69
C HIS A 287 0.64 -2.47 -3.73
N PHE A 288 -0.23 -3.47 -3.77
CA PHE A 288 -1.68 -3.27 -3.86
C PHE A 288 -2.11 -2.43 -5.08
N ALA A 289 -1.39 -2.60 -6.20
CA ALA A 289 -1.57 -1.79 -7.42
C ALA A 289 -1.41 -0.27 -7.19
N TRP A 290 -0.82 0.16 -6.08
CA TRP A 290 -0.79 1.52 -5.54
C TRP A 290 -2.18 2.13 -5.27
N TYR A 291 -3.18 1.27 -4.98
CA TYR A 291 -4.53 1.69 -4.59
C TYR A 291 -4.82 1.47 -3.10
N GLY A 292 -3.78 1.31 -2.28
CA GLY A 292 -3.91 1.17 -0.83
C GLY A 292 -4.54 2.40 -0.14
N ASN A 293 -4.60 3.53 -0.81
CA ASN A 293 -5.26 4.76 -0.37
C ASN A 293 -6.68 4.95 -0.96
N ASP A 294 -7.16 4.04 -1.85
CA ASP A 294 -8.48 4.12 -2.51
C ASP A 294 -9.14 2.75 -2.60
N VAL A 295 -9.92 2.42 -1.56
CA VAL A 295 -10.66 1.14 -1.45
C VAL A 295 -11.62 0.93 -2.62
N ALA A 296 -12.28 2.00 -3.08
CA ALA A 296 -13.24 1.92 -4.16
C ALA A 296 -12.56 1.59 -5.50
N ARG A 297 -11.39 2.18 -5.75
CA ARG A 297 -10.59 1.91 -6.96
C ARG A 297 -10.03 0.50 -6.95
N ALA A 298 -9.49 0.04 -5.81
CA ALA A 298 -9.05 -1.35 -5.65
C ALA A 298 -10.19 -2.34 -5.89
N SER A 299 -11.38 -2.05 -5.35
CA SER A 299 -12.58 -2.88 -5.56
C SER A 299 -12.97 -2.95 -7.04
N ARG A 300 -13.08 -1.82 -7.71
CA ARG A 300 -13.40 -1.77 -9.16
C ARG A 300 -12.41 -2.58 -9.99
N MET A 301 -11.10 -2.48 -9.68
CA MET A 301 -10.08 -3.28 -10.36
C MET A 301 -10.37 -4.78 -10.25
N LEU A 302 -10.62 -5.29 -9.04
CA LEU A 302 -10.88 -6.72 -8.85
C LEU A 302 -12.23 -7.18 -9.40
N ASP A 303 -13.23 -6.31 -9.40
CA ASP A 303 -14.56 -6.59 -9.98
C ASP A 303 -14.50 -6.66 -11.52
N THR A 304 -13.61 -5.89 -12.17
CA THR A 304 -13.53 -5.80 -13.62
C THR A 304 -12.43 -6.69 -14.25
N LEU A 305 -11.39 -7.03 -13.49
CA LEU A 305 -10.23 -7.79 -13.96
C LEU A 305 -10.09 -9.11 -13.17
N PRO A 306 -10.78 -10.18 -13.60
CA PRO A 306 -10.83 -11.45 -12.87
C PRO A 306 -9.47 -12.18 -12.79
N ASN A 307 -8.53 -11.85 -13.65
CA ASN A 307 -7.19 -12.41 -13.74
C ASN A 307 -6.14 -11.66 -12.87
N VAL A 308 -6.53 -10.62 -12.12
CA VAL A 308 -5.63 -9.81 -11.29
C VAL A 308 -5.74 -10.18 -9.83
N TYR A 309 -4.62 -10.31 -9.17
CA TYR A 309 -4.43 -10.44 -7.72
C TYR A 309 -3.68 -9.21 -7.21
N LEU A 310 -3.85 -8.89 -5.93
CA LEU A 310 -3.12 -7.83 -5.24
C LEU A 310 -2.20 -8.43 -4.20
N GLU A 311 -1.08 -7.77 -3.88
CA GLU A 311 -0.24 -8.18 -2.76
C GLU A 311 0.14 -6.97 -1.88
N VAL A 312 0.43 -7.23 -0.61
CA VAL A 312 0.48 -6.20 0.44
C VAL A 312 1.86 -5.61 0.71
N ALA A 313 2.87 -5.95 -0.10
CA ALA A 313 4.24 -5.50 0.13
C ALA A 313 4.36 -3.98 0.15
N ALA A 314 5.11 -3.48 1.11
CA ALA A 314 5.48 -2.08 1.27
C ALA A 314 4.33 -1.06 1.39
N VAL A 315 3.08 -1.51 1.61
CA VAL A 315 1.89 -0.62 1.73
C VAL A 315 1.11 -0.83 3.04
N LEU A 316 1.74 -1.45 4.04
CA LEU A 316 1.11 -1.72 5.34
C LEU A 316 0.54 -0.46 6.00
N TYR A 317 1.21 0.68 5.83
CA TYR A 317 0.79 1.96 6.38
C TYR A 317 -0.58 2.42 5.85
N GLU A 318 -0.99 1.99 4.65
CA GLU A 318 -2.30 2.29 4.09
C GLU A 318 -3.42 1.49 4.77
N PHE A 319 -3.18 0.21 5.02
CA PHE A 319 -4.17 -0.64 5.68
C PHE A 319 -4.38 -0.24 7.14
N GLY A 320 -3.30 0.04 7.84
CA GLY A 320 -3.34 0.43 9.25
C GLY A 320 -4.01 1.78 9.50
N ARG A 321 -4.08 2.70 8.54
CA ARG A 321 -4.78 3.99 8.73
C ARG A 321 -6.29 3.92 8.46
N GLN A 322 -6.76 2.89 7.74
CA GLN A 322 -8.18 2.67 7.43
C GLN A 322 -8.63 1.22 7.72
N PRO A 323 -8.40 0.68 8.94
CA PRO A 323 -8.55 -0.75 9.21
C PRO A 323 -9.96 -1.27 8.94
N ARG A 324 -11.02 -0.50 9.21
CA ARG A 324 -12.42 -0.95 9.01
C ARG A 324 -12.72 -1.22 7.53
N ALA A 325 -12.47 -0.23 6.68
CA ALA A 325 -12.73 -0.35 5.24
C ALA A 325 -11.88 -1.45 4.60
N TRP A 326 -10.61 -1.58 5.02
CA TRP A 326 -9.75 -2.65 4.51
C TRP A 326 -10.13 -4.02 5.06
N THR A 327 -10.62 -4.16 6.28
CA THR A 327 -11.14 -5.45 6.80
C THR A 327 -12.31 -5.94 5.94
N GLU A 328 -13.24 -5.05 5.58
CA GLU A 328 -14.35 -5.38 4.68
C GLU A 328 -13.84 -5.79 3.29
N PHE A 329 -12.88 -5.05 2.72
CA PHE A 329 -12.27 -5.38 1.43
C PHE A 329 -11.57 -6.75 1.46
N PHE A 330 -10.70 -7.00 2.45
CA PHE A 330 -9.98 -8.27 2.59
C PHE A 330 -10.93 -9.45 2.79
N THR A 331 -12.05 -9.24 3.44
CA THR A 331 -13.10 -10.26 3.60
C THR A 331 -13.81 -10.53 2.28
N LYS A 332 -14.20 -9.48 1.53
CA LYS A 332 -14.89 -9.62 0.24
C LYS A 332 -13.99 -10.26 -0.81
N TYR A 333 -12.74 -9.81 -0.91
CA TYR A 333 -11.79 -10.26 -1.93
C TYR A 333 -10.73 -11.24 -1.39
N GLN A 334 -11.07 -11.98 -0.35
CA GLN A 334 -10.15 -12.87 0.37
C GLN A 334 -9.40 -13.87 -0.51
N ASP A 335 -9.94 -14.23 -1.67
CA ASP A 335 -9.34 -15.17 -2.63
C ASP A 335 -8.40 -14.49 -3.66
N ARG A 336 -8.20 -13.18 -3.54
CA ARG A 336 -7.52 -12.35 -4.53
C ARG A 336 -6.38 -11.50 -3.94
N VAL A 337 -6.06 -11.62 -2.65
CA VAL A 337 -5.00 -10.89 -1.96
C VAL A 337 -3.95 -11.85 -1.44
N LEU A 338 -2.67 -11.52 -1.64
CA LEU A 338 -1.51 -12.32 -1.24
C LEU A 338 -0.63 -11.53 -0.26
N PHE A 339 0.10 -12.25 0.57
CA PHE A 339 1.12 -11.65 1.41
C PHE A 339 2.42 -11.45 0.63
N GLY A 340 3.06 -10.31 0.81
CA GLY A 340 4.39 -9.95 0.34
C GLY A 340 4.98 -8.86 1.24
N LYS A 341 6.32 -8.78 1.32
CA LYS A 341 6.99 -7.81 2.17
C LYS A 341 7.87 -6.83 1.39
N ASP A 342 8.39 -7.22 0.21
CA ASP A 342 9.33 -6.50 -0.64
C ASP A 342 10.79 -6.67 -0.15
N THR A 343 11.26 -5.86 0.75
CA THR A 343 12.60 -5.99 1.33
C THR A 343 12.60 -7.02 2.44
N TYR A 344 13.48 -8.03 2.36
CA TYR A 344 13.67 -8.98 3.46
C TYR A 344 14.39 -8.31 4.62
N GLU A 345 13.65 -7.98 5.66
CA GLU A 345 14.14 -7.46 6.92
C GLU A 345 13.32 -8.11 8.05
N PRO A 346 13.88 -9.10 8.75
CA PRO A 346 13.17 -9.91 9.73
C PRO A 346 12.47 -9.09 10.83
N THR A 347 13.05 -7.97 11.25
CA THR A 347 12.51 -7.13 12.31
C THR A 347 11.25 -6.35 11.93
N GLU A 348 10.97 -6.26 10.63
CA GLU A 348 9.81 -5.51 10.12
C GLU A 348 8.54 -6.39 9.95
N TYR A 349 8.66 -7.71 9.82
CA TYR A 349 7.51 -8.61 9.65
C TYR A 349 6.52 -8.57 10.81
N PRO A 350 6.94 -8.49 12.10
CA PRO A 350 6.01 -8.39 13.23
C PRO A 350 5.01 -7.24 13.14
N TYR A 351 5.32 -6.16 12.43
CA TYR A 351 4.38 -5.06 12.19
C TYR A 351 3.24 -5.47 11.27
N TYR A 352 3.51 -6.32 10.26
CA TYR A 352 2.46 -6.89 9.40
C TYR A 352 1.54 -7.80 10.21
N TRP A 353 2.13 -8.67 11.05
CA TRP A 353 1.33 -9.54 11.95
C TRP A 353 0.46 -8.71 12.89
N ARG A 354 1.02 -7.67 13.49
CA ARG A 354 0.29 -6.78 14.38
C ARG A 354 -0.90 -6.11 13.68
N VAL A 355 -0.71 -5.59 12.47
CA VAL A 355 -1.80 -4.95 11.70
C VAL A 355 -2.86 -5.97 11.30
N PHE A 356 -2.49 -7.16 10.82
CA PHE A 356 -3.46 -8.11 10.31
C PHE A 356 -4.15 -8.94 11.39
N GLU A 357 -3.45 -9.29 12.47
CA GLU A 357 -3.92 -10.25 13.47
C GLU A 357 -4.51 -9.62 14.73
N THR A 358 -4.13 -8.37 15.08
CA THR A 358 -4.59 -7.71 16.30
C THR A 358 -5.66 -6.66 16.03
N ARG A 359 -6.22 -6.12 17.12
CA ARG A 359 -7.06 -4.92 17.14
C ARG A 359 -6.41 -3.78 17.89
N ASP A 360 -5.09 -3.79 17.98
CA ASP A 360 -4.33 -2.74 18.61
C ASP A 360 -4.60 -1.39 17.95
N GLU A 361 -4.57 -0.35 18.76
CA GLU A 361 -4.84 1.01 18.31
C GLU A 361 -3.65 1.92 18.53
N TYR A 362 -3.50 2.90 17.65
CA TYR A 362 -2.60 4.05 17.83
C TYR A 362 -1.13 3.68 18.02
N PHE A 363 -0.57 2.90 17.12
CA PHE A 363 0.86 2.54 17.14
C PHE A 363 1.61 3.05 15.91
N ASP A 364 2.94 3.17 16.03
CA ASP A 364 3.79 3.69 14.98
C ASP A 364 4.06 2.64 13.89
N TYR A 365 4.21 3.12 12.66
CA TYR A 365 4.81 2.35 11.58
C TYR A 365 6.33 2.29 11.77
N TYR A 366 6.97 1.21 11.35
CA TYR A 366 8.41 1.00 11.52
C TYR A 366 9.30 1.95 10.69
N ARG A 367 8.75 2.57 9.63
CA ARG A 367 9.45 3.58 8.82
C ARG A 367 8.83 4.95 9.06
N ASN A 368 9.38 5.69 10.01
CA ASN A 368 8.85 6.98 10.45
C ASN A 368 8.73 8.04 9.33
N TYR A 369 9.47 7.87 8.24
CA TYR A 369 9.40 8.79 7.10
C TYR A 369 8.35 8.42 6.04
N HIS A 370 7.71 7.23 6.15
CA HIS A 370 6.65 6.84 5.22
C HIS A 370 5.28 7.38 5.61
N ALA A 371 5.00 7.43 6.92
CA ALA A 371 3.68 7.79 7.43
C ALA A 371 3.83 8.69 8.66
N PHE A 372 3.16 9.85 8.66
CA PHE A 372 3.06 10.72 9.83
C PHE A 372 1.84 10.41 10.70
N TRP A 373 1.02 9.45 10.29
CA TRP A 373 -0.16 8.96 11.02
C TRP A 373 0.14 7.68 11.79
N LYS A 374 -0.73 7.37 12.75
CA LYS A 374 -0.67 6.12 13.51
C LYS A 374 -1.40 4.99 12.79
N LEU A 375 -1.03 3.75 13.10
CA LEU A 375 -1.65 2.54 12.58
C LEU A 375 -2.59 1.93 13.61
N TYR A 376 -3.52 1.12 13.09
CA TYR A 376 -4.52 0.36 13.84
C TYR A 376 -4.61 -1.05 13.28
N GLY A 377 -4.82 -2.02 14.15
CA GLY A 377 -4.99 -3.42 13.77
C GLY A 377 -6.34 -3.68 13.10
N MET A 378 -6.33 -4.58 12.15
CA MET A 378 -7.50 -4.99 11.37
C MET A 378 -8.27 -6.14 12.04
N GLY A 379 -7.58 -7.01 12.80
CA GLY A 379 -8.16 -8.18 13.43
C GLY A 379 -8.85 -9.10 12.44
N LEU A 380 -8.15 -9.43 11.34
CA LEU A 380 -8.70 -10.26 10.27
C LEU A 380 -9.13 -11.64 10.78
N PRO A 381 -10.29 -12.19 10.33
CA PRO A 381 -10.69 -13.55 10.66
C PRO A 381 -9.66 -14.59 10.19
N ASP A 382 -9.51 -15.69 10.92
CA ASP A 382 -8.56 -16.76 10.63
C ASP A 382 -8.70 -17.33 9.20
N ALA A 383 -9.91 -17.44 8.69
CA ALA A 383 -10.16 -17.89 7.32
C ALA A 383 -9.56 -16.92 6.29
N VAL A 384 -9.64 -15.62 6.53
CA VAL A 384 -9.06 -14.57 5.67
C VAL A 384 -7.54 -14.55 5.81
N LEU A 385 -7.01 -14.65 7.04
CA LEU A 385 -5.57 -14.73 7.30
C LEU A 385 -4.91 -15.91 6.58
N LYS A 386 -5.50 -17.10 6.63
CA LYS A 386 -4.97 -18.27 5.92
C LYS A 386 -4.89 -18.04 4.41
N LYS A 387 -5.89 -17.42 3.81
CA LYS A 387 -5.91 -17.10 2.38
C LYS A 387 -4.84 -16.07 2.04
N LEU A 388 -4.76 -14.98 2.82
CA LEU A 388 -3.75 -13.94 2.67
C LEU A 388 -2.33 -14.52 2.80
N TYR A 389 -2.08 -15.32 3.83
CA TYR A 389 -0.75 -15.77 4.19
C TYR A 389 -0.20 -16.86 3.28
N TYR A 390 -1.02 -17.82 2.85
CA TYR A 390 -0.49 -18.92 2.04
C TYR A 390 -1.43 -19.50 0.99
N GLN A 391 -2.73 -19.66 1.27
CA GLN A 391 -3.61 -20.44 0.38
C GLN A 391 -3.69 -19.86 -1.03
N ASN A 392 -3.80 -18.53 -1.16
CA ASN A 392 -3.84 -17.89 -2.47
C ASN A 392 -2.52 -18.04 -3.23
N ALA A 393 -1.39 -17.86 -2.54
CA ALA A 393 -0.07 -18.02 -3.15
C ALA A 393 0.18 -19.47 -3.62
N VAL A 394 -0.19 -20.45 -2.80
CA VAL A 394 -0.11 -21.87 -3.15
C VAL A 394 -0.99 -22.20 -4.37
N LYS A 395 -2.19 -21.64 -4.42
CA LYS A 395 -3.14 -21.86 -5.52
C LYS A 395 -2.64 -21.36 -6.86
N ILE A 396 -1.95 -20.21 -6.89
CA ILE A 396 -1.61 -19.55 -8.16
C ILE A 396 -0.16 -19.71 -8.60
N THR A 397 0.73 -20.18 -7.71
CA THR A 397 2.16 -20.33 -8.00
C THR A 397 2.52 -21.81 -8.08
N PRO A 398 3.04 -22.31 -9.21
CA PRO A 398 3.44 -23.70 -9.34
C PRO A 398 4.63 -24.04 -8.44
N GLY A 399 4.81 -25.33 -8.13
CA GLY A 399 5.95 -25.84 -7.39
C GLY A 399 5.96 -25.49 -5.89
N MET A 400 4.86 -24.97 -5.34
CA MET A 400 4.74 -24.78 -3.90
C MET A 400 4.76 -26.12 -3.15
N PRO A 401 5.30 -26.19 -1.91
CA PRO A 401 5.28 -27.40 -1.11
C PRO A 401 3.85 -27.92 -0.90
N GLN A 402 3.68 -29.24 -0.88
CA GLN A 402 2.37 -29.87 -0.68
C GLN A 402 1.97 -29.97 0.80
N GLY A 403 2.87 -29.71 1.72
CA GLY A 403 2.63 -29.80 3.17
C GLY A 403 3.36 -28.73 3.97
N GLY A 404 3.08 -28.73 5.29
CA GLY A 404 3.64 -27.74 6.22
C GLY A 404 2.87 -26.44 6.30
N TRP A 405 1.55 -26.51 5.99
CA TRP A 405 0.60 -25.38 6.02
C TRP A 405 -0.30 -25.41 7.25
#